data_5b3ea60e75a17e8ab03dc291c0ed7dbe
#
_entry.id   5b3ea60e75a17e8ab03dc291c0ed7dbe
#
_cell.length_a   1.000
_cell.length_b   1.000
_cell.length_c   1.000
_cell.angle_alpha   90.00
_cell.angle_beta   90.00
_cell.angle_gamma   90.00
#
_symmetry.space_group_name_H-M   'P 1'
#
loop_
_entity.id
_entity.type
_entity.pdbx_description
1 polymer ?
#
loop_
_entity_poly.entity_id
_entity_poly.type
_entity_poly.pdbx_seq_one_letter_code
_entity_poly.pdbx_strand_id
1 'polypeptide(L)'
;MTSFFNSLFNSYFGMFMAQAFCHSIIAFIVVDRAVYLWSINNPLIRQRFHLIVVLLPVFSFPLYQAINPDRGSVSFRMESLFDINRWLNLELWGAIPLGLFFIAIMIITTIIFIFQEMLPILKHTVESRRSDIEAEEANDNSVAGQAIKNLPVEKPDIFILNDDDHVLFSTTGRNAAVFISTGLINTLDKEQLQAAIAHEIAHIARNKKPLLIAVFLFRIIMFFNPVALLEFRRLVQEEEKICDDMAVALTQKPHALSGALKKL
;
A
#
# COMPACT_ATOMS: atom_id res chain seq x y z
N MET A 1 -11.87 30.99 18.30
CA MET A 1 -11.49 30.03 17.28
C MET A 1 -10.02 30.13 16.87
N THR A 2 -9.53 31.33 16.62
CA THR A 2 -8.11 31.60 16.26
C THR A 2 -7.08 31.09 17.29
N SER A 3 -7.37 31.14 18.60
CA SER A 3 -6.44 30.65 19.64
C SER A 3 -6.24 29.12 19.58
N PHE A 4 -7.29 28.34 19.31
CA PHE A 4 -7.21 26.88 19.19
C PHE A 4 -6.39 26.48 17.96
N PHE A 5 -6.63 27.11 16.79
CA PHE A 5 -5.87 26.86 15.58
C PHE A 5 -4.39 27.18 15.76
N ASN A 6 -4.10 28.34 16.36
CA ASN A 6 -2.72 28.74 16.65
C ASN A 6 -2.03 27.74 17.61
N SER A 7 -2.73 27.26 18.63
CA SER A 7 -2.19 26.25 19.55
C SER A 7 -1.93 24.92 18.84
N LEU A 8 -2.89 24.44 18.03
CA LEU A 8 -2.76 23.17 17.31
C LEU A 8 -1.60 23.20 16.32
N PHE A 9 -1.57 24.18 15.41
CA PHE A 9 -0.55 24.25 14.37
C PHE A 9 0.82 24.73 14.85
N ASN A 10 0.89 25.34 16.04
CA ASN A 10 2.17 25.63 16.69
C ASN A 10 2.71 24.46 17.52
N SER A 11 1.91 23.41 17.76
CA SER A 11 2.41 22.19 18.36
C SER A 11 3.34 21.43 17.39
N TYR A 12 4.28 20.65 17.92
CA TYR A 12 5.18 19.81 17.11
C TYR A 12 4.40 18.88 16.17
N PHE A 13 3.34 18.28 16.68
CA PHE A 13 2.47 17.38 15.91
C PHE A 13 1.72 18.10 14.79
N GLY A 14 1.12 19.25 15.08
CA GLY A 14 0.42 20.05 14.06
C GLY A 14 1.36 20.56 12.96
N MET A 15 2.58 20.97 13.32
CA MET A 15 3.61 21.33 12.36
C MET A 15 4.01 20.15 11.48
N PHE A 16 4.21 18.97 12.08
CA PHE A 16 4.49 17.75 11.33
C PHE A 16 3.37 17.44 10.34
N MET A 17 2.11 17.45 10.78
CA MET A 17 0.95 17.19 9.92
C MET A 17 0.91 18.14 8.73
N ALA A 18 1.03 19.44 8.97
CA ALA A 18 0.93 20.47 7.94
C ALA A 18 2.10 20.38 6.93
N GLN A 19 3.33 20.24 7.42
CA GLN A 19 4.50 20.10 6.56
C GLN A 19 4.51 18.77 5.79
N ALA A 20 4.20 17.66 6.46
CA ALA A 20 4.13 16.36 5.80
C ALA A 20 3.08 16.35 4.67
N PHE A 21 1.93 16.99 4.87
CA PHE A 21 0.92 17.13 3.83
C PHE A 21 1.42 17.93 2.62
N CYS A 22 2.01 19.11 2.85
CA CYS A 22 2.55 19.95 1.78
C CYS A 22 3.69 19.24 1.03
N HIS A 23 4.63 18.62 1.76
CA HIS A 23 5.73 17.88 1.13
C HIS A 23 5.22 16.68 0.33
N SER A 24 4.16 16.00 0.79
CA SER A 24 3.52 14.91 0.04
C SER A 24 2.93 15.40 -1.28
N ILE A 25 2.24 16.55 -1.28
CA ILE A 25 1.67 17.12 -2.51
C ILE A 25 2.78 17.47 -3.49
N ILE A 26 3.84 18.14 -3.03
CA ILE A 26 4.97 18.52 -3.89
C ILE A 26 5.64 17.27 -4.46
N ALA A 27 5.95 16.29 -3.59
CA ALA A 27 6.58 15.04 -4.01
C ALA A 27 5.69 14.27 -5.02
N PHE A 28 4.37 14.21 -4.77
CA PHE A 28 3.41 13.60 -5.66
C PHE A 28 3.41 14.26 -7.05
N ILE A 29 3.30 15.60 -7.11
CA ILE A 29 3.31 16.33 -8.38
C ILE A 29 4.61 16.10 -9.14
N VAL A 30 5.76 16.19 -8.45
CA VAL A 30 7.09 16.02 -9.08
C VAL A 30 7.24 14.59 -9.61
N VAL A 31 6.89 13.59 -8.82
CA VAL A 31 7.00 12.18 -9.20
C VAL A 31 6.03 11.83 -10.33
N ASP A 32 4.77 12.25 -10.23
CA ASP A 32 3.77 11.98 -11.26
C ASP A 32 4.18 12.60 -12.61
N ARG A 33 4.69 13.84 -12.59
CA ARG A 33 5.23 14.50 -13.79
C ARG A 33 6.48 13.83 -14.32
N ALA A 34 7.40 13.39 -13.46
CA ALA A 34 8.61 12.69 -13.88
C ALA A 34 8.25 11.34 -14.54
N VAL A 35 7.37 10.55 -13.94
CA VAL A 35 6.90 9.28 -14.49
C VAL A 35 6.25 9.48 -15.86
N TYR A 36 5.43 10.52 -16.00
CA TYR A 36 4.76 10.85 -17.25
C TYR A 36 5.76 11.34 -18.33
N LEU A 37 6.58 12.35 -18.04
CA LEU A 37 7.51 12.97 -18.99
C LEU A 37 8.60 12.01 -19.48
N TRP A 38 9.04 11.11 -18.60
CA TRP A 38 10.05 10.10 -18.96
C TRP A 38 9.44 8.81 -19.49
N SER A 39 8.12 8.75 -19.67
CA SER A 39 7.39 7.60 -20.18
C SER A 39 7.75 6.29 -19.45
N ILE A 40 7.84 6.36 -18.11
CA ILE A 40 8.24 5.21 -17.29
C ILE A 40 7.06 4.22 -17.23
N ASN A 41 7.16 3.14 -18.00
CA ASN A 41 6.13 2.09 -18.07
C ASN A 41 6.48 0.86 -17.21
N ASN A 42 7.75 0.70 -16.83
CA ASN A 42 8.18 -0.44 -16.02
C ASN A 42 7.62 -0.32 -14.59
N PRO A 43 6.78 -1.28 -14.12
CA PRO A 43 6.12 -1.19 -12.82
C PRO A 43 7.12 -1.18 -11.64
N LEU A 44 8.26 -1.87 -11.76
CA LEU A 44 9.30 -1.87 -10.74
C LEU A 44 9.95 -0.50 -10.54
N ILE A 45 10.16 0.25 -11.63
CA ILE A 45 10.69 1.61 -11.57
C ILE A 45 9.63 2.55 -10.99
N ARG A 46 8.37 2.44 -11.45
CA ARG A 46 7.25 3.22 -10.92
C ARG A 46 7.07 3.01 -9.42
N GLN A 47 7.14 1.77 -8.96
CA GLN A 47 7.07 1.45 -7.53
C GLN A 47 8.15 2.20 -6.72
N ARG A 48 9.39 2.29 -7.21
CA ARG A 48 10.46 3.05 -6.54
C ARG A 48 10.16 4.55 -6.47
N PHE A 49 9.60 5.13 -7.52
CA PHE A 49 9.20 6.54 -7.53
C PHE A 49 8.07 6.81 -6.55
N HIS A 50 7.04 5.96 -6.51
CA HIS A 50 5.93 6.09 -5.55
C HIS A 50 6.41 5.92 -4.09
N LEU A 51 7.41 5.07 -3.86
CA LEU A 51 8.02 4.91 -2.54
C LEU A 51 8.64 6.21 -2.02
N ILE A 52 9.26 7.02 -2.89
CA ILE A 52 9.82 8.33 -2.52
C ILE A 52 8.71 9.26 -2.00
N VAL A 53 7.52 9.26 -2.63
CA VAL A 53 6.40 10.11 -2.20
C VAL A 53 5.92 9.76 -0.80
N VAL A 54 5.95 8.47 -0.42
CA VAL A 54 5.56 8.02 0.92
C VAL A 54 6.64 8.32 1.96
N LEU A 55 7.92 8.11 1.64
CA LEU A 55 9.01 8.22 2.60
C LEU A 55 9.44 9.67 2.85
N LEU A 56 9.57 10.46 1.77
CA LEU A 56 10.13 11.81 1.87
C LEU A 56 9.41 12.70 2.89
N PRO A 57 8.07 12.78 2.95
CA PRO A 57 7.39 13.64 3.91
C PRO A 57 7.59 13.22 5.38
N VAL A 58 7.74 11.93 5.65
CA VAL A 58 7.95 11.40 7.00
C VAL A 58 9.31 11.83 7.54
N PHE A 59 10.34 11.79 6.69
CA PHE A 59 11.71 12.08 7.11
C PHE A 59 12.09 13.57 6.95
N SER A 60 11.45 14.31 6.05
CA SER A 60 11.81 15.69 5.78
C SER A 60 11.63 16.59 6.99
N PHE A 61 10.54 16.45 7.76
CA PHE A 61 10.28 17.28 8.91
C PHE A 61 11.31 17.08 10.04
N PRO A 62 11.55 15.86 10.56
CA PRO A 62 12.56 15.65 11.60
C PRO A 62 13.97 15.99 11.11
N LEU A 63 14.30 15.75 9.84
CA LEU A 63 15.60 16.14 9.28
C LEU A 63 15.78 17.66 9.28
N TYR A 64 14.77 18.42 8.90
CA TYR A 64 14.80 19.87 8.95
C TYR A 64 14.97 20.40 10.37
N GLN A 65 14.31 19.79 11.35
CA GLN A 65 14.45 20.15 12.75
C GLN A 65 15.85 19.86 13.29
N ALA A 66 16.47 18.77 12.85
CA ALA A 66 17.82 18.40 13.23
C ALA A 66 18.90 19.34 12.64
N ILE A 67 18.71 19.75 11.37
CA ILE A 67 19.68 20.64 10.67
C ILE A 67 19.54 22.09 11.14
N ASN A 68 18.33 22.56 11.40
CA ASN A 68 18.06 23.93 11.80
C ASN A 68 17.01 23.97 12.93
N PRO A 69 17.46 23.84 14.20
CA PRO A 69 16.57 23.88 15.37
C PRO A 69 15.77 25.18 15.50
N ASP A 70 16.35 26.29 15.04
CA ASP A 70 15.71 27.63 15.13
C ASP A 70 14.49 27.76 14.21
N ARG A 71 14.33 26.90 13.23
CA ARG A 71 13.14 26.83 12.37
C ARG A 71 11.85 26.56 13.17
N GLY A 72 11.96 25.93 14.32
CA GLY A 72 10.86 25.74 15.26
C GLY A 72 10.47 27.01 16.02
N SER A 73 11.32 28.06 16.01
CA SER A 73 11.04 29.29 16.73
C SER A 73 9.90 30.09 16.09
N VAL A 74 9.13 30.78 16.95
CA VAL A 74 8.00 31.63 16.50
C VAL A 74 8.50 32.77 15.61
N SER A 75 9.66 33.35 15.94
CA SER A 75 10.26 34.47 15.18
C SER A 75 10.61 34.04 13.77
N PHE A 76 11.29 32.90 13.59
CA PHE A 76 11.63 32.39 12.27
C PHE A 76 10.37 32.15 11.41
N ARG A 77 9.32 31.60 11.99
CA ARG A 77 8.06 31.31 11.29
C ARG A 77 7.31 32.56 10.87
N MET A 78 7.34 33.62 11.66
CA MET A 78 6.69 34.88 11.30
C MET A 78 7.37 35.60 10.13
N GLU A 79 8.67 35.40 9.92
CA GLU A 79 9.46 36.03 8.86
C GLU A 79 9.50 35.19 7.57
N SER A 80 9.25 33.88 7.69
CA SER A 80 9.35 32.96 6.54
C SER A 80 8.14 33.07 5.60
N LEU A 81 8.40 33.32 4.31
CA LEU A 81 7.40 33.31 3.24
C LEU A 81 6.72 31.93 3.05
N PHE A 82 7.39 30.87 3.47
CA PHE A 82 6.95 29.49 3.35
C PHE A 82 6.46 28.90 4.67
N ASP A 83 6.09 29.73 5.65
CA ASP A 83 5.48 29.23 6.88
C ASP A 83 4.04 28.79 6.59
N ILE A 84 3.80 27.47 6.71
CA ILE A 84 2.51 26.84 6.51
C ILE A 84 1.46 27.40 7.46
N ASN A 85 1.83 27.75 8.70
CA ASN A 85 0.91 28.35 9.66
C ASN A 85 0.33 29.68 9.18
N ARG A 86 1.16 30.46 8.48
CA ARG A 86 0.70 31.72 7.89
C ARG A 86 -0.35 31.48 6.81
N TRP A 87 -0.17 30.46 5.98
CA TRP A 87 -1.12 30.08 4.93
C TRP A 87 -2.41 29.50 5.52
N LEU A 88 -2.33 28.71 6.58
CA LEU A 88 -3.50 28.11 7.21
C LEU A 88 -4.37 29.14 7.95
N ASN A 89 -3.81 30.27 8.34
CA ASN A 89 -4.53 31.38 8.95
C ASN A 89 -5.12 32.39 7.93
N LEU A 90 -4.86 32.22 6.63
CA LEU A 90 -5.51 33.04 5.61
C LEU A 90 -7.03 32.82 5.62
N GLU A 91 -7.78 33.90 5.68
CA GLU A 91 -9.22 33.88 5.66
C GLU A 91 -9.74 33.96 4.22
N LEU A 92 -10.48 32.92 3.80
CA LEU A 92 -11.23 32.94 2.56
C LEU A 92 -12.51 33.74 2.78
N TRP A 93 -12.78 34.66 1.85
CA TRP A 93 -13.92 35.58 1.91
C TRP A 93 -14.00 36.40 3.21
N GLY A 94 -12.88 36.59 3.90
CA GLY A 94 -12.81 37.38 5.13
C GLY A 94 -13.48 36.74 6.37
N ALA A 95 -13.80 35.43 6.32
CA ALA A 95 -14.53 34.77 7.40
C ALA A 95 -14.04 33.35 7.74
N ILE A 96 -13.53 32.58 6.74
CA ILE A 96 -13.24 31.15 6.91
C ILE A 96 -11.74 30.91 6.80
N PRO A 97 -11.04 30.55 7.88
CA PRO A 97 -9.62 30.22 7.82
C PRO A 97 -9.37 28.99 6.92
N LEU A 98 -8.34 29.04 6.08
CA LEU A 98 -7.94 27.93 5.23
C LEU A 98 -7.61 26.66 6.06
N GLY A 99 -7.15 26.85 7.28
CA GLY A 99 -6.91 25.76 8.23
C GLY A 99 -8.14 24.90 8.55
N LEU A 100 -9.36 25.42 8.43
CA LEU A 100 -10.59 24.62 8.59
C LEU A 100 -10.73 23.58 7.48
N PHE A 101 -10.48 23.96 6.23
CA PHE A 101 -10.50 23.01 5.10
C PHE A 101 -9.41 21.95 5.29
N PHE A 102 -8.22 22.36 5.75
CA PHE A 102 -7.14 21.44 6.04
C PHE A 102 -7.57 20.41 7.10
N ILE A 103 -8.14 20.86 8.23
CA ILE A 103 -8.62 19.95 9.28
C ILE A 103 -9.75 19.04 8.76
N ALA A 104 -10.68 19.58 7.98
CA ALA A 104 -11.74 18.76 7.38
C ALA A 104 -11.18 17.63 6.49
N ILE A 105 -10.21 17.94 5.64
CA ILE A 105 -9.50 16.94 4.82
C ILE A 105 -8.83 15.90 5.71
N MET A 106 -8.14 16.30 6.77
CA MET A 106 -7.49 15.39 7.72
C MET A 106 -8.49 14.45 8.39
N ILE A 107 -9.62 14.99 8.87
CA ILE A 107 -10.67 14.20 9.52
C ILE A 107 -11.28 13.20 8.53
N ILE A 108 -11.64 13.64 7.32
CA ILE A 108 -12.21 12.76 6.28
C ILE A 108 -11.22 11.64 5.94
N THR A 109 -9.95 11.97 5.73
CA THR A 109 -8.91 10.97 5.43
C THR A 109 -8.74 9.98 6.58
N THR A 110 -8.77 10.45 7.83
CA THR A 110 -8.69 9.59 9.01
C THR A 110 -9.87 8.62 9.08
N ILE A 111 -11.08 9.11 8.81
CA ILE A 111 -12.28 8.28 8.76
C ILE A 111 -12.15 7.20 7.68
N ILE A 112 -11.73 7.60 6.47
CA ILE A 112 -11.49 6.65 5.36
C ILE A 112 -10.45 5.60 5.78
N PHE A 113 -9.35 6.00 6.39
CA PHE A 113 -8.31 5.09 6.88
C PHE A 113 -8.85 4.07 7.88
N ILE A 114 -9.64 4.53 8.87
CA ILE A 114 -10.23 3.64 9.87
C ILE A 114 -11.16 2.62 9.22
N PHE A 115 -12.10 3.06 8.38
CA PHE A 115 -13.11 2.18 7.80
C PHE A 115 -12.58 1.27 6.69
N GLN A 116 -11.66 1.73 5.87
CA GLN A 116 -11.17 0.96 4.71
C GLN A 116 -9.93 0.13 4.98
N GLU A 117 -9.12 0.48 5.98
CA GLU A 117 -7.87 -0.21 6.27
C GLU A 117 -7.87 -0.86 7.68
N MET A 118 -8.13 -0.09 8.73
CA MET A 118 -8.01 -0.59 10.10
C MET A 118 -9.10 -1.61 10.47
N LEU A 119 -10.37 -1.32 10.18
CA LEU A 119 -11.47 -2.21 10.53
C LEU A 119 -11.39 -3.57 9.81
N PRO A 120 -11.13 -3.67 8.49
CA PRO A 120 -10.95 -4.95 7.82
C PRO A 120 -9.80 -5.78 8.40
N ILE A 121 -8.65 -5.15 8.70
CA ILE A 121 -7.50 -5.85 9.29
C ILE A 121 -7.87 -6.41 10.67
N LEU A 122 -8.53 -5.61 11.53
CA LEU A 122 -8.96 -6.06 12.85
C LEU A 122 -9.97 -7.21 12.75
N LYS A 123 -10.96 -7.08 11.85
CA LYS A 123 -11.97 -8.12 11.63
C LYS A 123 -11.32 -9.42 11.16
N HIS A 124 -10.46 -9.36 10.15
CA HIS A 124 -9.78 -10.53 9.61
C HIS A 124 -8.87 -11.20 10.65
N THR A 125 -8.17 -10.41 11.48
CA THR A 125 -7.32 -10.95 12.56
C THR A 125 -8.16 -11.68 13.62
N VAL A 126 -9.38 -11.22 13.90
CA VAL A 126 -10.29 -11.87 14.86
C VAL A 126 -10.90 -13.13 14.27
N GLU A 127 -11.30 -13.10 13.00
CA GLU A 127 -11.90 -14.25 12.30
C GLU A 127 -10.86 -15.36 12.06
N SER A 128 -9.65 -15.03 11.65
CA SER A 128 -8.55 -15.98 11.41
C SER A 128 -8.17 -16.79 12.67
N ARG A 129 -8.43 -16.28 13.86
CA ARG A 129 -8.24 -17.03 15.12
C ARG A 129 -9.32 -18.07 15.41
N ARG A 130 -10.42 -18.06 14.66
CA ARG A 130 -11.58 -18.93 14.90
C ARG A 130 -11.70 -20.10 13.92
N SER A 131 -10.97 -20.08 12.82
CA SER A 131 -11.04 -21.13 11.81
C SER A 131 -9.87 -22.09 11.94
N ASP A 132 -10.07 -23.24 12.57
CA ASP A 132 -9.23 -24.44 12.37
C ASP A 132 -9.55 -24.97 10.96
N ILE A 133 -8.96 -24.34 9.93
CA ILE A 133 -9.12 -24.80 8.55
C ILE A 133 -8.22 -26.01 8.38
N GLU A 134 -8.82 -27.17 8.15
CA GLU A 134 -8.07 -28.37 7.77
C GLU A 134 -7.43 -28.14 6.41
N ALA A 135 -6.11 -28.07 6.38
CA ALA A 135 -5.29 -27.93 5.17
C ALA A 135 -4.61 -29.25 4.89
N GLU A 136 -4.83 -29.81 3.71
CA GLU A 136 -4.23 -31.04 3.26
C GLU A 136 -3.11 -30.73 2.23
N GLU A 137 -1.93 -31.33 2.41
CA GLU A 137 -0.83 -31.13 1.46
C GLU A 137 -1.18 -31.76 0.11
N ALA A 138 -1.03 -30.98 -0.96
CA ALA A 138 -1.35 -31.41 -2.31
C ALA A 138 -0.30 -32.41 -2.83
N ASN A 139 -0.73 -33.64 -3.12
CA ASN A 139 0.13 -34.61 -3.78
C ASN A 139 0.45 -34.20 -5.23
N ASP A 140 1.59 -34.65 -5.76
CA ASP A 140 2.02 -34.45 -7.16
C ASP A 140 0.97 -34.88 -8.19
N ASN A 141 0.09 -35.81 -7.84
CA ASN A 141 -1.02 -36.29 -8.69
C ASN A 141 -2.31 -35.46 -8.52
N SER A 142 -2.36 -34.53 -7.59
CA SER A 142 -3.49 -33.62 -7.43
C SER A 142 -3.59 -32.66 -8.62
N VAL A 143 -4.77 -32.08 -8.85
CA VAL A 143 -4.98 -31.10 -9.93
C VAL A 143 -4.04 -29.90 -9.78
N ALA A 144 -3.86 -29.43 -8.54
CA ALA A 144 -2.95 -28.32 -8.21
C ALA A 144 -1.46 -28.69 -8.40
N GLY A 145 -1.03 -29.89 -7.97
CA GLY A 145 0.31 -30.39 -8.18
C GLY A 145 0.65 -30.56 -9.66
N GLN A 146 -0.29 -31.09 -10.46
CA GLN A 146 -0.13 -31.20 -11.89
C GLN A 146 -0.05 -29.84 -12.61
N ALA A 147 -0.75 -28.84 -12.13
CA ALA A 147 -0.74 -27.49 -12.71
C ALA A 147 0.66 -26.86 -12.65
N ILE A 148 1.43 -27.09 -11.58
CA ILE A 148 2.76 -26.52 -11.41
C ILE A 148 3.91 -27.41 -11.92
N LYS A 149 3.60 -28.66 -12.29
CA LYS A 149 4.63 -29.66 -12.64
C LYS A 149 5.62 -29.18 -13.71
N ASN A 150 5.15 -28.38 -14.65
CA ASN A 150 5.93 -27.90 -15.79
C ASN A 150 6.43 -26.46 -15.64
N LEU A 151 6.24 -25.82 -14.48
CA LEU A 151 6.76 -24.47 -14.25
C LEU A 151 8.28 -24.52 -14.01
N PRO A 152 9.07 -23.63 -14.65
CA PRO A 152 10.54 -23.60 -14.55
C PRO A 152 11.01 -22.86 -13.29
N VAL A 153 10.45 -23.20 -12.13
CA VAL A 153 10.74 -22.56 -10.84
C VAL A 153 10.80 -23.59 -9.73
N GLU A 154 11.47 -23.24 -8.64
CA GLU A 154 11.39 -24.00 -7.40
C GLU A 154 9.94 -24.04 -6.91
N LYS A 155 9.44 -25.25 -6.67
CA LYS A 155 8.04 -25.48 -6.31
C LYS A 155 7.87 -25.27 -4.81
N PRO A 156 7.01 -24.34 -4.39
CA PRO A 156 6.62 -24.26 -2.98
C PRO A 156 5.67 -25.42 -2.65
N ASP A 157 5.51 -25.70 -1.38
CA ASP A 157 4.49 -26.59 -0.89
C ASP A 157 3.11 -26.02 -1.21
N ILE A 158 2.18 -26.87 -1.65
CA ILE A 158 0.79 -26.48 -1.93
C ILE A 158 -0.11 -27.15 -0.92
N PHE A 159 -0.98 -26.37 -0.29
CA PHE A 159 -2.00 -26.85 0.63
C PHE A 159 -3.39 -26.60 0.05
N ILE A 160 -4.22 -27.64 0.07
CA ILE A 160 -5.62 -27.58 -0.34
C ILE A 160 -6.47 -27.37 0.90
N LEU A 161 -7.25 -26.30 0.88
CA LEU A 161 -8.21 -25.98 1.94
C LEU A 161 -9.56 -26.57 1.57
N ASN A 162 -10.17 -27.29 2.49
CA ASN A 162 -11.53 -27.80 2.29
C ASN A 162 -12.55 -26.66 2.56
N ASP A 163 -12.71 -25.80 1.58
CA ASP A 163 -13.55 -24.60 1.62
C ASP A 163 -14.21 -24.40 0.26
N ASP A 164 -15.51 -24.08 0.27
CA ASP A 164 -16.28 -23.78 -0.93
C ASP A 164 -16.07 -22.35 -1.44
N ASP A 165 -15.56 -21.45 -0.60
CA ASP A 165 -15.21 -20.08 -1.00
C ASP A 165 -13.97 -20.07 -1.93
N HIS A 166 -13.87 -19.03 -2.75
CA HIS A 166 -12.73 -18.85 -3.65
C HIS A 166 -11.56 -18.23 -2.89
N VAL A 167 -10.69 -19.06 -2.32
CA VAL A 167 -9.54 -18.63 -1.54
C VAL A 167 -8.23 -19.04 -2.22
N LEU A 168 -7.33 -18.09 -2.43
CA LEU A 168 -5.98 -18.31 -2.90
C LEU A 168 -5.05 -17.29 -2.22
N PHE A 169 -4.00 -17.76 -1.58
CA PHE A 169 -2.97 -16.90 -1.01
C PHE A 169 -1.67 -17.67 -0.82
N SER A 170 -0.57 -16.94 -0.67
CA SER A 170 0.74 -17.50 -0.36
C SER A 170 1.31 -16.99 0.95
N THR A 171 2.10 -17.84 1.60
CA THR A 171 2.99 -17.46 2.68
C THR A 171 4.41 -17.24 2.15
N THR A 172 5.18 -16.38 2.79
CA THR A 172 6.57 -16.10 2.41
C THR A 172 7.49 -16.35 3.59
N GLY A 173 8.79 -16.54 3.34
CA GLY A 173 9.79 -16.81 4.38
C GLY A 173 10.28 -18.24 4.36
N ARG A 174 10.64 -18.77 5.54
CA ARG A 174 11.30 -20.07 5.67
C ARG A 174 10.44 -21.27 5.25
N ASN A 175 9.11 -21.14 5.41
CA ASN A 175 8.12 -22.14 5.01
C ASN A 175 7.16 -21.49 4.01
N ALA A 176 7.68 -21.13 2.85
CA ALA A 176 6.88 -20.55 1.79
C ALA A 176 5.95 -21.60 1.19
N ALA A 177 4.65 -21.31 1.14
CA ALA A 177 3.64 -22.23 0.66
C ALA A 177 2.50 -21.48 -0.04
N VAL A 178 1.79 -22.17 -0.91
CA VAL A 178 0.56 -21.69 -1.56
C VAL A 178 -0.63 -22.42 -0.98
N PHE A 179 -1.67 -21.70 -0.63
CA PHE A 179 -2.93 -22.22 -0.11
C PHE A 179 -4.05 -21.95 -1.10
N ILE A 180 -4.79 -22.99 -1.47
CA ILE A 180 -5.87 -22.90 -2.45
C ILE A 180 -7.09 -23.71 -1.98
N SER A 181 -8.29 -23.14 -2.11
CA SER A 181 -9.53 -23.81 -1.74
C SER A 181 -10.04 -24.79 -2.80
N THR A 182 -10.78 -25.80 -2.35
CA THR A 182 -11.49 -26.74 -3.24
C THR A 182 -12.50 -26.02 -4.14
N GLY A 183 -13.21 -25.01 -3.61
CA GLY A 183 -14.15 -24.19 -4.38
C GLY A 183 -13.48 -23.50 -5.57
N LEU A 184 -12.30 -22.92 -5.35
CA LEU A 184 -11.54 -22.28 -6.44
C LEU A 184 -11.00 -23.30 -7.46
N ILE A 185 -10.44 -24.43 -7.00
CA ILE A 185 -9.95 -25.51 -7.91
C ILE A 185 -11.06 -25.98 -8.84
N ASN A 186 -12.29 -26.12 -8.33
CA ASN A 186 -13.45 -26.58 -9.11
C ASN A 186 -13.95 -25.53 -10.12
N THR A 187 -13.64 -24.24 -9.87
CA THR A 187 -14.10 -23.13 -10.72
C THR A 187 -13.15 -22.80 -11.84
N LEU A 188 -11.83 -23.01 -11.64
CA LEU A 188 -10.79 -22.70 -12.61
C LEU A 188 -10.55 -23.85 -13.56
N ASP A 189 -10.34 -23.54 -14.84
CA ASP A 189 -9.79 -24.51 -15.76
C ASP A 189 -8.27 -24.71 -15.49
N LYS A 190 -7.69 -25.74 -16.13
CA LYS A 190 -6.30 -26.12 -15.90
C LYS A 190 -5.30 -24.99 -16.18
N GLU A 191 -5.55 -24.15 -17.20
CA GLU A 191 -4.66 -23.05 -17.56
C GLU A 191 -4.81 -21.88 -16.60
N GLN A 192 -6.05 -21.58 -16.20
CA GLN A 192 -6.35 -20.56 -15.20
C GLN A 192 -5.76 -20.94 -13.85
N LEU A 193 -5.88 -22.20 -13.43
CA LEU A 193 -5.30 -22.69 -12.18
C LEU A 193 -3.77 -22.57 -12.20
N GLN A 194 -3.13 -22.96 -13.30
CA GLN A 194 -1.68 -22.81 -13.45
C GLN A 194 -1.24 -21.34 -13.35
N ALA A 195 -1.98 -20.43 -14.01
CA ALA A 195 -1.66 -19.01 -14.01
C ALA A 195 -1.88 -18.38 -12.61
N ALA A 196 -2.95 -18.76 -11.91
CA ALA A 196 -3.23 -18.30 -10.57
C ALA A 196 -2.16 -18.76 -9.55
N ILE A 197 -1.77 -20.03 -9.59
CA ILE A 197 -0.68 -20.53 -8.73
C ILE A 197 0.66 -19.88 -9.11
N ALA A 198 0.94 -19.65 -10.39
CA ALA A 198 2.16 -18.94 -10.82
C ALA A 198 2.21 -17.50 -10.30
N HIS A 199 1.06 -16.82 -10.17
CA HIS A 199 0.97 -15.49 -9.55
C HIS A 199 1.36 -15.54 -8.07
N GLU A 200 0.88 -16.52 -7.31
CA GLU A 200 1.28 -16.73 -5.91
C GLU A 200 2.76 -17.09 -5.76
N ILE A 201 3.30 -17.89 -6.68
CA ILE A 201 4.74 -18.18 -6.72
C ILE A 201 5.55 -16.90 -6.97
N ALA A 202 5.06 -15.98 -7.80
CA ALA A 202 5.70 -14.69 -8.01
C ALA A 202 5.74 -13.87 -6.71
N HIS A 203 4.67 -13.85 -5.91
CA HIS A 203 4.67 -13.22 -4.58
C HIS A 203 5.72 -13.84 -3.64
N ILE A 204 5.87 -15.17 -3.64
CA ILE A 204 6.88 -15.88 -2.87
C ILE A 204 8.29 -15.46 -3.32
N ALA A 205 8.55 -15.53 -4.62
CA ALA A 205 9.86 -15.21 -5.21
C ALA A 205 10.27 -13.75 -4.96
N ARG A 206 9.32 -12.82 -5.02
CA ARG A 206 9.57 -11.40 -4.75
C ARG A 206 9.87 -11.11 -3.29
N ASN A 207 9.27 -11.85 -2.37
CA ASN A 207 9.43 -11.68 -0.92
C ASN A 207 9.35 -10.22 -0.46
N LYS A 208 8.43 -9.43 -1.02
CA LYS A 208 8.28 -7.98 -0.73
C LYS A 208 7.38 -7.67 0.46
N LYS A 209 6.80 -8.69 1.11
CA LYS A 209 5.99 -8.49 2.34
C LYS A 209 6.67 -7.59 3.38
N PRO A 210 7.98 -7.73 3.70
CA PRO A 210 8.63 -6.84 4.66
C PRO A 210 8.63 -5.36 4.22
N LEU A 211 8.82 -5.09 2.91
CA LEU A 211 8.76 -3.73 2.38
C LEU A 211 7.34 -3.16 2.48
N LEU A 212 6.33 -3.93 2.09
CA LEU A 212 4.94 -3.50 2.15
C LEU A 212 4.48 -3.25 3.59
N ILE A 213 4.92 -4.09 4.54
CA ILE A 213 4.66 -3.87 5.97
C ILE A 213 5.31 -2.56 6.44
N ALA A 214 6.57 -2.31 6.07
CA ALA A 214 7.25 -1.06 6.43
C ALA A 214 6.51 0.16 5.84
N VAL A 215 6.11 0.09 4.56
CA VAL A 215 5.33 1.17 3.91
C VAL A 215 3.98 1.35 4.59
N PHE A 216 3.33 0.27 5.01
CA PHE A 216 2.08 0.33 5.77
C PHE A 216 2.27 1.00 7.14
N LEU A 217 3.37 0.73 7.85
CA LEU A 217 3.69 1.44 9.09
C LEU A 217 3.87 2.95 8.86
N PHE A 218 4.56 3.36 7.79
CA PHE A 218 4.62 4.77 7.42
C PHE A 218 3.25 5.34 7.07
N ARG A 219 2.40 4.56 6.41
CA ARG A 219 1.01 4.93 6.15
C ARG A 219 0.21 5.15 7.44
N ILE A 220 0.43 4.30 8.47
CA ILE A 220 -0.18 4.48 9.81
C ILE A 220 0.29 5.79 10.43
N ILE A 221 1.59 6.12 10.38
CA ILE A 221 2.10 7.39 10.90
C ILE A 221 1.46 8.58 10.18
N MET A 222 1.16 8.43 8.90
CA MET A 222 0.55 9.45 8.05
C MET A 222 -0.94 9.21 7.81
N PHE A 223 -1.66 8.62 8.76
CA PHE A 223 -3.08 8.25 8.65
C PHE A 223 -3.99 9.40 8.20
N PHE A 224 -3.64 10.61 8.54
CA PHE A 224 -4.34 11.85 8.20
C PHE A 224 -4.10 12.33 6.77
N ASN A 225 -3.08 11.79 6.05
CA ASN A 225 -2.61 12.34 4.79
C ASN A 225 -3.23 11.60 3.59
N PRO A 226 -4.09 12.27 2.78
CA PRO A 226 -4.74 11.63 1.63
C PRO A 226 -3.75 11.22 0.53
N VAL A 227 -2.64 11.96 0.36
CA VAL A 227 -1.61 11.60 -0.62
C VAL A 227 -0.94 10.30 -0.23
N ALA A 228 -0.60 10.12 1.05
CA ALA A 228 -0.03 8.87 1.55
C ALA A 228 -0.98 7.68 1.34
N LEU A 229 -2.31 7.89 1.49
CA LEU A 229 -3.31 6.87 1.20
C LEU A 229 -3.29 6.46 -0.28
N LEU A 230 -3.30 7.42 -1.18
CA LEU A 230 -3.29 7.17 -2.62
C LEU A 230 -1.99 6.47 -3.06
N GLU A 231 -0.86 6.94 -2.56
CA GLU A 231 0.44 6.39 -2.92
C GLU A 231 0.66 4.98 -2.37
N PHE A 232 0.17 4.68 -1.17
CA PHE A 232 0.18 3.31 -0.65
C PHE A 232 -0.57 2.35 -1.58
N ARG A 233 -1.77 2.75 -2.04
CA ARG A 233 -2.56 1.94 -2.98
C ARG A 233 -1.85 1.76 -4.32
N ARG A 234 -1.20 2.81 -4.83
CA ARG A 234 -0.38 2.73 -6.05
C ARG A 234 0.78 1.76 -5.90
N LEU A 235 1.48 1.81 -4.75
CA LEU A 235 2.57 0.87 -4.46
C LEU A 235 2.13 -0.58 -4.47
N VAL A 236 0.98 -0.88 -3.86
CA VAL A 236 0.38 -2.22 -3.89
C VAL A 236 0.01 -2.61 -5.32
N GLN A 237 -0.64 -1.71 -6.08
CA GLN A 237 -1.01 -1.97 -7.47
C GLN A 237 0.20 -2.22 -8.38
N GLU A 238 1.31 -1.50 -8.19
CA GLU A 238 2.52 -1.76 -8.98
C GLU A 238 3.16 -3.11 -8.58
N GLU A 239 3.07 -3.53 -7.30
CA GLU A 239 3.51 -4.87 -6.88
C GLU A 239 2.68 -5.97 -7.54
N GLU A 240 1.34 -5.83 -7.58
CA GLU A 240 0.46 -6.78 -8.27
C GLU A 240 0.83 -6.90 -9.77
N LYS A 241 1.04 -5.77 -10.46
CA LYS A 241 1.47 -5.80 -11.87
C LYS A 241 2.80 -6.53 -12.08
N ILE A 242 3.74 -6.39 -11.14
CA ILE A 242 5.01 -7.11 -11.22
C ILE A 242 4.79 -8.61 -11.06
N CYS A 243 3.93 -9.03 -10.14
CA CYS A 243 3.58 -10.44 -9.95
C CYS A 243 2.83 -10.98 -11.17
N ASP A 244 1.91 -10.20 -11.75
CA ASP A 244 1.23 -10.54 -12.99
C ASP A 244 2.22 -10.75 -14.15
N ASP A 245 3.14 -9.82 -14.37
CA ASP A 245 4.18 -9.92 -15.41
C ASP A 245 5.05 -11.17 -15.22
N MET A 246 5.41 -11.48 -13.96
CA MET A 246 6.18 -12.69 -13.64
C MET A 246 5.35 -13.95 -13.89
N ALA A 247 4.09 -14.01 -13.50
CA ALA A 247 3.20 -15.14 -13.74
C ALA A 247 3.00 -15.39 -15.23
N VAL A 248 2.82 -14.31 -16.02
CA VAL A 248 2.75 -14.40 -17.49
C VAL A 248 4.07 -14.88 -18.08
N ALA A 249 5.22 -14.40 -17.58
CA ALA A 249 6.53 -14.85 -18.06
C ALA A 249 6.74 -16.36 -17.79
N LEU A 250 6.25 -16.87 -16.66
CA LEU A 250 6.35 -18.29 -16.30
C LEU A 250 5.41 -19.20 -17.11
N THR A 251 4.19 -18.74 -17.36
CA THR A 251 3.14 -19.58 -17.98
C THR A 251 2.97 -19.35 -19.46
N GLN A 252 3.40 -18.19 -19.98
CA GLN A 252 3.17 -17.71 -21.36
C GLN A 252 1.66 -17.59 -21.70
N LYS A 253 0.79 -17.42 -20.70
CA LYS A 253 -0.68 -17.47 -20.85
C LYS A 253 -1.37 -16.23 -20.21
N PRO A 254 -1.23 -15.03 -20.81
CA PRO A 254 -1.81 -13.81 -20.25
C PRO A 254 -3.34 -13.86 -20.14
N HIS A 255 -4.04 -14.52 -21.09
CA HIS A 255 -5.49 -14.64 -21.05
C HIS A 255 -5.98 -15.57 -19.94
N ALA A 256 -5.23 -16.62 -19.62
CA ALA A 256 -5.55 -17.52 -18.53
C ALA A 256 -5.46 -16.80 -17.17
N LEU A 257 -4.40 -16.00 -16.95
CA LEU A 257 -4.26 -15.18 -15.74
C LEU A 257 -5.41 -14.20 -15.60
N SER A 258 -5.71 -13.43 -16.65
CA SER A 258 -6.85 -12.49 -16.64
C SER A 258 -8.19 -13.18 -16.39
N GLY A 259 -8.38 -14.42 -16.90
CA GLY A 259 -9.56 -15.24 -16.66
C GLY A 259 -9.65 -15.73 -15.21
N ALA A 260 -8.52 -16.12 -14.61
CA ALA A 260 -8.45 -16.54 -13.20
C ALA A 260 -8.77 -15.39 -12.25
N LEU A 261 -8.11 -14.22 -12.43
CA LEU A 261 -8.31 -13.04 -11.59
C LEU A 261 -9.74 -12.48 -11.60
N LYS A 262 -10.55 -12.77 -12.61
CA LYS A 262 -11.97 -12.39 -12.63
C LYS A 262 -12.86 -13.32 -11.82
N LYS A 263 -12.37 -14.50 -11.47
CA LYS A 263 -13.10 -15.51 -10.71
C LYS A 263 -12.70 -15.53 -9.23
N LEU A 264 -11.57 -14.90 -8.90
CA LEU A 264 -11.10 -14.61 -7.54
C LEU A 264 -11.83 -13.39 -6.98
#